data_af9123ecf9ffb7446e3914d7f5af292b
#
_entry.id   af9123ecf9ffb7446e3914d7f5af292b
#
_cell.length_a   1.000
_cell.length_b   1.000
_cell.length_c   1.000
_cell.angle_alpha   90.00
_cell.angle_beta   90.00
_cell.angle_gamma   90.00
#
_symmetry.space_group_name_H-M   'P 1'
#
loop_
_entity.id
_entity.type
_entity.pdbx_description
1 polymer ?
#
loop_
_entity_poly.entity_id
_entity_poly.type
_entity_poly.pdbx_seq_one_letter_code
_entity_poly.pdbx_strand_id
1 'polypeptide(L)'
;MKTLTILLLTLSVSVVPSLVSSQNTRFSDPATVVESEFWGNLYAEGGTSFFCETPFTSKGFLLTDGYIYPLAQVRSALDCGTSTQCADNDRYRQIASDLHNIVPVRSRTEMRRRNSRYEELGSAGKPDECGIRESAQFFEPPEKVKGDVARTVAYMVDTYNLPWAGATRVFQSWNRIDPPDDRELTRHRRIAEIQGNENPFVQDPGRLENL
;
A
#
# COMPACT_ATOMS: atom_id res chain seq x y z
N MET A 1 55.54 -21.97 -44.97
CA MET A 1 55.10 -21.52 -43.61
C MET A 1 53.66 -21.09 -43.70
N LYS A 2 52.73 -21.86 -43.10
CA LYS A 2 51.30 -21.54 -43.12
C LYS A 2 50.97 -20.93 -41.77
N THR A 3 50.60 -19.66 -41.75
CA THR A 3 50.21 -18.92 -40.56
C THR A 3 48.74 -19.27 -40.22
N LEU A 4 48.53 -19.85 -39.02
CA LEU A 4 47.21 -20.21 -38.49
C LEU A 4 46.66 -19.02 -37.71
N THR A 5 45.66 -18.36 -38.23
CA THR A 5 44.96 -17.26 -37.54
C THR A 5 43.88 -17.86 -36.65
N ILE A 6 44.05 -17.75 -35.32
CA ILE A 6 43.06 -18.17 -34.31
C ILE A 6 42.09 -17.01 -34.11
N LEU A 7 40.83 -17.21 -34.50
CA LEU A 7 39.73 -16.28 -34.26
C LEU A 7 39.17 -16.53 -32.84
N LEU A 8 39.43 -15.61 -31.91
CA LEU A 8 38.84 -15.63 -30.55
C LEU A 8 37.41 -15.08 -30.63
N LEU A 9 36.43 -15.95 -30.49
CA LEU A 9 35.03 -15.56 -30.31
C LEU A 9 34.80 -15.15 -28.82
N THR A 10 34.65 -13.87 -28.57
CA THR A 10 34.22 -13.37 -27.25
C THR A 10 32.71 -13.51 -27.11
N LEU A 11 32.26 -14.42 -26.24
CA LEU A 11 30.87 -14.57 -25.84
C LEU A 11 30.52 -13.43 -24.89
N SER A 12 29.81 -12.40 -25.34
CA SER A 12 29.25 -11.38 -24.47
C SER A 12 27.96 -11.93 -23.80
N VAL A 13 28.03 -12.20 -22.52
CA VAL A 13 26.87 -12.53 -21.70
C VAL A 13 26.10 -11.24 -21.43
N SER A 14 24.99 -11.03 -22.12
CA SER A 14 24.05 -9.95 -21.83
C SER A 14 23.29 -10.28 -20.55
N VAL A 15 23.61 -9.60 -19.45
CA VAL A 15 22.79 -9.63 -18.24
C VAL A 15 21.53 -8.84 -18.50
N VAL A 16 20.42 -9.53 -18.75
CA VAL A 16 19.10 -8.91 -18.81
C VAL A 16 18.68 -8.63 -17.37
N PRO A 17 18.46 -7.37 -16.97
CA PRO A 17 17.93 -7.09 -15.63
C PRO A 17 16.55 -7.74 -15.51
N SER A 18 16.38 -8.62 -14.56
CA SER A 18 15.07 -9.17 -14.20
C SER A 18 14.22 -8.01 -13.71
N LEU A 19 13.15 -7.67 -14.45
CA LEU A 19 12.13 -6.74 -13.99
C LEU A 19 11.44 -7.40 -12.80
N VAL A 20 11.75 -6.96 -11.58
CA VAL A 20 11.02 -7.35 -10.39
C VAL A 20 9.61 -6.79 -10.54
N SER A 21 8.62 -7.67 -10.60
CA SER A 21 7.21 -7.26 -10.66
C SER A 21 6.87 -6.50 -9.39
N SER A 22 6.31 -5.29 -9.53
CA SER A 22 5.79 -4.54 -8.39
C SER A 22 4.48 -5.12 -7.83
N GLN A 23 3.80 -5.98 -8.58
CA GLN A 23 2.53 -6.59 -8.18
C GLN A 23 2.74 -7.74 -7.19
N ASN A 24 1.82 -7.85 -6.21
CA ASN A 24 1.68 -9.07 -5.43
C ASN A 24 1.29 -10.23 -6.34
N THR A 25 2.21 -11.18 -6.53
CA THR A 25 1.96 -12.42 -7.28
C THR A 25 1.88 -13.65 -6.38
N ARG A 26 2.13 -13.48 -5.07
CA ARG A 26 2.21 -14.56 -4.11
C ARG A 26 0.87 -14.89 -3.46
N PHE A 27 0.06 -13.87 -3.22
CA PHE A 27 -1.17 -14.00 -2.44
C PHE A 27 -2.41 -13.66 -3.25
N SER A 28 -3.45 -14.49 -3.11
CA SER A 28 -4.74 -14.31 -3.78
C SER A 28 -5.94 -14.77 -2.93
N ASP A 29 -5.74 -14.94 -1.62
CA ASP A 29 -6.81 -15.22 -0.65
C ASP A 29 -6.75 -14.19 0.47
N PRO A 30 -7.55 -13.11 0.38
CA PRO A 30 -7.50 -12.01 1.34
C PRO A 30 -7.75 -12.44 2.79
N ALA A 31 -8.65 -13.40 3.03
CA ALA A 31 -8.97 -13.85 4.38
C ALA A 31 -7.79 -14.58 5.03
N THR A 32 -7.17 -15.51 4.31
CA THR A 32 -5.98 -16.22 4.76
C THR A 32 -4.80 -15.26 4.94
N VAL A 33 -4.59 -14.32 4.02
CA VAL A 33 -3.49 -13.34 4.12
C VAL A 33 -3.67 -12.44 5.34
N VAL A 34 -4.88 -11.95 5.60
CA VAL A 34 -5.15 -11.12 6.78
C VAL A 34 -4.91 -11.90 8.06
N GLU A 35 -5.34 -13.15 8.14
CA GLU A 35 -5.17 -13.94 9.36
C GLU A 35 -3.72 -14.38 9.58
N SER A 36 -3.10 -14.99 8.57
CA SER A 36 -1.80 -15.66 8.69
C SER A 36 -0.63 -14.72 8.48
N GLU A 37 -0.66 -13.91 7.43
CA GLU A 37 0.52 -13.09 7.06
C GLU A 37 0.47 -11.70 7.69
N PHE A 38 -0.70 -11.07 7.74
CA PHE A 38 -0.82 -9.75 8.32
C PHE A 38 -0.81 -9.81 9.86
N TRP A 39 -1.77 -10.51 10.48
CA TRP A 39 -1.82 -10.61 11.94
C TRP A 39 -0.88 -11.65 12.52
N GLY A 40 -0.75 -12.81 11.87
CA GLY A 40 0.05 -13.95 12.37
C GLY A 40 1.55 -13.85 12.12
N ASN A 41 2.00 -12.99 11.17
CA ASN A 41 3.41 -12.82 10.83
C ASN A 41 3.85 -11.36 10.98
N LEU A 42 3.34 -10.43 10.15
CA LEU A 42 3.78 -9.04 10.12
C LEU A 42 3.58 -8.33 11.47
N TYR A 43 2.47 -8.60 12.16
CA TYR A 43 2.10 -8.03 13.45
C TYR A 43 1.95 -9.06 14.58
N ALA A 44 2.62 -10.21 14.49
CA ALA A 44 2.59 -11.26 15.51
C ALA A 44 3.05 -10.78 16.89
N GLU A 45 4.03 -9.87 16.91
CA GLU A 45 4.58 -9.28 18.14
C GLU A 45 3.92 -7.95 18.53
N GLY A 46 2.80 -7.61 17.88
CA GLY A 46 2.14 -6.32 18.09
C GLY A 46 2.69 -5.21 17.19
N GLY A 47 2.43 -3.97 17.58
CA GLY A 47 2.81 -2.78 16.82
C GLY A 47 2.03 -1.55 17.24
N THR A 48 1.82 -0.62 16.30
CA THR A 48 0.99 0.57 16.50
C THR A 48 -0.10 0.67 15.43
N SER A 49 -1.30 1.12 15.81
CA SER A 49 -2.37 1.37 14.84
C SER A 49 -2.00 2.53 13.92
N PHE A 50 -2.35 2.42 12.64
CA PHE A 50 -1.82 3.29 11.59
C PHE A 50 -2.17 4.77 11.79
N PHE A 51 -3.45 5.12 11.87
CA PHE A 51 -3.85 6.52 11.96
C PHE A 51 -3.70 7.13 13.36
N CYS A 52 -3.84 6.33 14.41
CA CYS A 52 -3.86 6.82 15.78
C CYS A 52 -2.58 6.54 16.57
N GLU A 53 -1.64 5.82 15.99
CA GLU A 53 -0.38 5.39 16.61
C GLU A 53 -0.57 4.76 18.02
N THR A 54 -1.72 4.12 18.25
CA THR A 54 -2.01 3.44 19.52
C THR A 54 -1.27 2.12 19.54
N PRO A 55 -0.39 1.88 20.55
CA PRO A 55 0.34 0.62 20.64
C PRO A 55 -0.60 -0.54 20.96
N PHE A 56 -0.26 -1.73 20.46
CA PHE A 56 -0.93 -2.99 20.77
C PHE A 56 0.09 -4.14 20.78
N THR A 57 -0.18 -5.14 21.59
CA THR A 57 0.65 -6.35 21.71
C THR A 57 0.07 -7.55 20.96
N SER A 58 -1.21 -7.49 20.61
CA SER A 58 -1.90 -8.52 19.84
C SER A 58 -3.17 -7.96 19.23
N LYS A 59 -3.75 -8.65 18.24
CA LYS A 59 -5.06 -8.32 17.69
C LYS A 59 -6.13 -8.42 18.79
N GLY A 60 -6.83 -7.31 19.04
CA GLY A 60 -7.97 -7.23 19.95
C GLY A 60 -9.23 -6.77 19.20
N PHE A 61 -10.39 -6.80 19.86
CA PHE A 61 -11.68 -6.42 19.24
C PHE A 61 -11.77 -4.95 18.82
N LEU A 62 -10.91 -4.08 19.36
CA LEU A 62 -10.82 -2.67 18.98
C LEU A 62 -9.94 -2.40 17.76
N LEU A 63 -9.24 -3.43 17.28
CA LEU A 63 -8.38 -3.37 16.12
C LEU A 63 -8.96 -4.22 14.99
N THR A 64 -8.81 -3.71 13.78
CA THR A 64 -9.11 -4.43 12.54
C THR A 64 -8.03 -4.16 11.50
N ASP A 65 -7.98 -5.01 10.48
CA ASP A 65 -7.32 -4.71 9.23
C ASP A 65 -8.08 -3.60 8.50
N GLY A 66 -7.37 -2.60 8.06
CA GLY A 66 -7.87 -1.52 7.21
C GLY A 66 -7.09 -1.47 5.91
N TYR A 67 -7.69 -0.88 4.89
CA TYR A 67 -7.08 -0.76 3.56
C TYR A 67 -6.86 0.71 3.23
N ILE A 68 -5.61 1.14 3.08
CA ILE A 68 -5.29 2.53 2.75
C ILE A 68 -5.98 2.91 1.43
N TYR A 69 -5.76 2.17 0.36
CA TYR A 69 -6.58 2.30 -0.85
C TYR A 69 -7.89 1.52 -0.65
N PRO A 70 -9.06 2.19 -0.63
CA PRO A 70 -10.32 1.54 -0.23
C PRO A 70 -10.74 0.41 -1.18
N LEU A 71 -11.05 -0.77 -0.64
CA LEU A 71 -11.51 -1.92 -1.45
C LEU A 71 -12.79 -1.64 -2.23
N ALA A 72 -13.64 -0.72 -1.79
CA ALA A 72 -14.81 -0.31 -2.57
C ALA A 72 -14.42 0.39 -3.88
N GLN A 73 -13.33 1.16 -3.88
CA GLN A 73 -12.82 1.78 -5.11
C GLN A 73 -12.19 0.73 -6.04
N VAL A 74 -11.54 -0.31 -5.47
CA VAL A 74 -11.07 -1.46 -6.25
C VAL A 74 -12.25 -2.17 -6.92
N ARG A 75 -13.32 -2.46 -6.17
CA ARG A 75 -14.53 -3.09 -6.73
C ARG A 75 -15.15 -2.26 -7.86
N SER A 76 -15.24 -0.95 -7.65
CA SER A 76 -15.74 -0.04 -8.68
C SER A 76 -14.86 -0.01 -9.92
N ALA A 77 -13.54 -0.01 -9.76
CA ALA A 77 -12.60 0.00 -10.88
C ALA A 77 -12.63 -1.29 -11.70
N LEU A 78 -12.90 -2.42 -11.03
CA LEU A 78 -13.01 -3.74 -11.68
C LEU A 78 -14.43 -4.07 -12.17
N ASP A 79 -15.40 -3.22 -11.87
CA ASP A 79 -16.85 -3.44 -12.16
C ASP A 79 -17.31 -4.83 -11.71
N CYS A 80 -16.82 -5.31 -10.56
CA CYS A 80 -17.12 -6.67 -10.07
C CYS A 80 -18.31 -6.73 -9.09
N GLY A 81 -18.94 -5.59 -8.80
CA GLY A 81 -20.18 -5.53 -8.01
C GLY A 81 -19.94 -5.42 -6.49
N THR A 82 -20.72 -6.16 -5.71
CA THR A 82 -20.66 -6.16 -4.24
C THR A 82 -19.39 -6.87 -3.74
N SER A 83 -19.07 -6.77 -2.45
CA SER A 83 -17.95 -7.49 -1.85
C SER A 83 -18.08 -9.01 -2.02
N THR A 84 -19.28 -9.56 -1.93
CA THR A 84 -19.54 -10.99 -2.13
C THR A 84 -19.32 -11.41 -3.58
N GLN A 85 -19.79 -10.62 -4.54
CA GLN A 85 -19.58 -10.91 -5.97
C GLN A 85 -18.11 -10.78 -6.38
N CYS A 86 -17.40 -9.78 -5.85
CA CYS A 86 -15.97 -9.61 -6.12
C CYS A 86 -15.09 -10.69 -5.49
N ALA A 87 -15.59 -11.43 -4.50
CA ALA A 87 -14.85 -12.55 -3.90
C ALA A 87 -14.48 -13.64 -4.92
N ASP A 88 -15.24 -13.76 -6.01
CA ASP A 88 -14.97 -14.71 -7.10
C ASP A 88 -14.08 -14.09 -8.22
N ASN A 89 -13.72 -12.82 -8.12
CA ASN A 89 -12.87 -12.15 -9.10
C ASN A 89 -11.39 -12.29 -8.71
N ASP A 90 -10.60 -13.00 -9.49
CA ASP A 90 -9.18 -13.28 -9.19
C ASP A 90 -8.34 -12.03 -9.04
N ARG A 91 -8.58 -11.01 -9.89
CA ARG A 91 -7.85 -9.74 -9.82
C ARG A 91 -8.19 -8.96 -8.55
N TYR A 92 -9.45 -8.95 -8.14
CA TYR A 92 -9.85 -8.36 -6.87
C TYR A 92 -9.18 -9.06 -5.69
N ARG A 93 -9.19 -10.41 -5.68
CA ARG A 93 -8.55 -11.19 -4.63
C ARG A 93 -7.05 -10.91 -4.52
N GLN A 94 -6.36 -10.85 -5.66
CA GLN A 94 -4.94 -10.49 -5.72
C GLN A 94 -4.68 -9.11 -5.11
N ILE A 95 -5.45 -8.09 -5.53
CA ILE A 95 -5.31 -6.71 -5.04
C ILE A 95 -5.66 -6.60 -3.55
N ALA A 96 -6.73 -7.26 -3.11
CA ALA A 96 -7.16 -7.27 -1.72
C ALA A 96 -6.22 -8.06 -0.78
N SER A 97 -5.33 -8.89 -1.35
CA SER A 97 -4.31 -9.65 -0.62
C SER A 97 -2.96 -8.94 -0.54
N ASP A 98 -2.85 -7.71 -1.04
CA ASP A 98 -1.57 -6.99 -1.05
C ASP A 98 -1.29 -6.33 0.31
N LEU A 99 -0.25 -6.84 1.01
CA LEU A 99 0.14 -6.37 2.33
C LEU A 99 0.61 -4.91 2.36
N HIS A 100 1.07 -4.35 1.25
CA HIS A 100 1.41 -2.92 1.18
C HIS A 100 0.20 -2.03 1.41
N ASN A 101 -1.00 -2.51 1.06
CA ASN A 101 -2.26 -1.77 1.23
C ASN A 101 -2.95 -2.04 2.58
N ILE A 102 -2.55 -3.07 3.36
CA ILE A 102 -3.22 -3.49 4.59
C ILE A 102 -2.50 -2.90 5.80
N VAL A 103 -3.23 -2.26 6.71
CA VAL A 103 -2.69 -1.63 7.92
C VAL A 103 -3.55 -1.93 9.14
N PRO A 104 -2.97 -2.01 10.37
CA PRO A 104 -3.74 -2.14 11.59
C PRO A 104 -4.42 -0.82 11.92
N VAL A 105 -5.75 -0.81 12.04
CA VAL A 105 -6.52 0.39 12.35
C VAL A 105 -7.46 0.16 13.52
N ARG A 106 -7.79 1.22 14.25
CA ARG A 106 -8.88 1.16 15.24
C ARG A 106 -10.20 0.91 14.51
N SER A 107 -10.97 -0.10 14.95
CA SER A 107 -12.23 -0.50 14.31
C SER A 107 -13.19 0.68 14.14
N ARG A 108 -13.26 1.59 15.13
CA ARG A 108 -14.07 2.81 15.06
C ARG A 108 -13.62 3.75 13.93
N THR A 109 -12.31 3.90 13.72
CA THR A 109 -11.76 4.75 12.64
C THR A 109 -12.10 4.16 11.28
N GLU A 110 -11.93 2.84 11.09
CA GLU A 110 -12.26 2.18 9.83
C GLU A 110 -13.76 2.28 9.52
N MET A 111 -14.63 2.09 10.52
CA MET A 111 -16.08 2.26 10.35
C MET A 111 -16.48 3.67 9.88
N ARG A 112 -15.81 4.71 10.36
CA ARG A 112 -16.06 6.11 9.95
C ARG A 112 -15.50 6.39 8.57
N ARG A 113 -14.25 5.95 8.31
CA ARG A 113 -13.55 6.20 7.05
C ARG A 113 -14.27 5.57 5.85
N ARG A 114 -14.72 4.34 5.98
CA ARG A 114 -15.45 3.59 4.92
C ARG A 114 -14.76 3.70 3.55
N ASN A 115 -15.45 4.35 2.59
CA ASN A 115 -15.04 4.52 1.20
C ASN A 115 -14.66 5.96 0.88
N SER A 116 -14.42 6.79 1.92
CA SER A 116 -14.07 8.19 1.72
C SER A 116 -12.85 8.35 0.83
N ARG A 117 -12.89 9.34 -0.04
CA ARG A 117 -11.74 9.75 -0.83
C ARG A 117 -10.82 10.60 0.03
N TYR A 118 -9.56 10.65 -0.32
CA TYR A 118 -8.60 11.50 0.37
C TYR A 118 -8.65 12.93 -0.14
N GLU A 119 -8.61 13.91 0.78
CA GLU A 119 -8.55 15.33 0.46
C GLU A 119 -7.92 16.11 1.63
N GLU A 120 -7.34 17.26 1.32
CA GLU A 120 -6.90 18.23 2.32
C GLU A 120 -8.11 19.07 2.75
N LEU A 121 -8.60 18.89 3.98
CA LEU A 121 -9.78 19.57 4.49
C LEU A 121 -9.44 20.91 5.20
N GLY A 122 -8.19 21.06 5.61
CA GLY A 122 -7.71 22.29 6.25
C GLY A 122 -8.54 22.70 7.47
N SER A 123 -9.11 23.90 7.45
CA SER A 123 -9.99 24.41 8.52
C SER A 123 -11.45 23.91 8.43
N ALA A 124 -11.82 23.21 7.38
CA ALA A 124 -13.22 22.75 7.17
C ALA A 124 -13.66 21.62 8.12
N GLY A 125 -12.73 21.03 8.86
CA GLY A 125 -13.04 19.98 9.84
C GLY A 125 -12.22 20.16 11.11
N LYS A 126 -12.85 19.95 12.28
CA LYS A 126 -12.11 19.86 13.54
C LYS A 126 -11.43 18.49 13.61
N PRO A 127 -10.11 18.40 13.87
CA PRO A 127 -9.44 17.11 14.02
C PRO A 127 -9.98 16.39 15.27
N ASP A 128 -10.08 15.06 15.14
CA ASP A 128 -10.37 14.20 16.30
C ASP A 128 -9.11 14.00 17.17
N GLU A 129 -9.20 13.11 18.17
CA GLU A 129 -8.10 12.78 19.09
C GLU A 129 -6.85 12.19 18.42
N CYS A 130 -7.01 11.64 17.20
CA CYS A 130 -5.92 11.08 16.39
C CYS A 130 -5.37 12.10 15.38
N GLY A 131 -5.97 13.29 15.28
CA GLY A 131 -5.63 14.29 14.25
C GLY A 131 -6.36 14.10 12.93
N ILE A 132 -7.31 13.16 12.85
CA ILE A 132 -8.10 12.87 11.65
C ILE A 132 -9.15 13.96 11.45
N ARG A 133 -9.31 14.42 10.20
CA ARG A 133 -10.45 15.25 9.79
C ARG A 133 -11.32 14.50 8.79
N GLU A 134 -12.61 14.68 8.91
CA GLU A 134 -13.60 13.97 8.10
C GLU A 134 -14.71 14.90 7.60
N SER A 135 -15.21 14.59 6.43
CA SER A 135 -16.47 15.09 5.91
C SER A 135 -17.32 13.93 5.40
N ALA A 136 -18.50 14.21 4.83
CA ALA A 136 -19.38 13.18 4.30
C ALA A 136 -18.74 12.30 3.21
N GLN A 137 -17.74 12.81 2.49
CA GLN A 137 -17.15 12.16 1.32
C GLN A 137 -15.61 12.07 1.39
N PHE A 138 -14.99 12.82 2.29
CA PHE A 138 -13.53 12.96 2.32
C PHE A 138 -12.95 12.65 3.69
N PHE A 139 -11.73 12.15 3.66
CA PHE A 139 -10.93 11.79 4.81
C PHE A 139 -9.55 12.41 4.66
N GLU A 140 -9.14 13.18 5.66
CA GLU A 140 -7.79 13.70 5.79
C GLU A 140 -7.11 12.94 6.93
N PRO A 141 -6.04 12.18 6.64
CA PRO A 141 -5.28 11.47 7.67
C PRO A 141 -4.47 12.45 8.55
N PRO A 142 -4.02 12.00 9.73
CA PRO A 142 -3.08 12.76 10.54
C PRO A 142 -1.80 13.07 9.76
N GLU A 143 -1.16 14.20 10.04
CA GLU A 143 0.02 14.66 9.31
C GLU A 143 1.17 13.65 9.27
N LYS A 144 1.36 12.90 10.34
CA LYS A 144 2.42 11.89 10.51
C LYS A 144 2.31 10.64 9.61
N VAL A 145 1.21 10.47 8.89
CA VAL A 145 0.97 9.33 8.00
C VAL A 145 0.44 9.78 6.64
N LYS A 146 0.47 11.08 6.36
CA LYS A 146 0.06 11.63 5.06
C LYS A 146 0.92 11.07 3.93
N GLY A 147 2.24 11.03 4.14
CA GLY A 147 3.20 10.50 3.19
C GLY A 147 3.04 8.99 2.97
N ASP A 148 2.88 8.22 4.06
CA ASP A 148 2.61 6.78 3.98
C ASP A 148 1.34 6.49 3.15
N VAL A 149 0.27 7.27 3.37
CA VAL A 149 -0.96 7.18 2.57
C VAL A 149 -0.68 7.51 1.11
N ALA A 150 0.05 8.59 0.85
CA ALA A 150 0.37 9.04 -0.51
C ALA A 150 1.16 7.97 -1.28
N ARG A 151 2.21 7.41 -0.68
CA ARG A 151 3.06 6.38 -1.30
C ARG A 151 2.33 5.06 -1.48
N THR A 152 1.44 4.69 -0.55
CA THR A 152 0.59 3.51 -0.71
C THR A 152 -0.44 3.69 -1.82
N VAL A 153 -1.11 4.84 -1.88
CA VAL A 153 -2.08 5.13 -2.95
C VAL A 153 -1.38 5.14 -4.32
N ALA A 154 -0.22 5.81 -4.43
CA ALA A 154 0.56 5.83 -5.67
C ALA A 154 0.97 4.41 -6.11
N TYR A 155 1.41 3.56 -5.17
CA TYR A 155 1.71 2.16 -5.43
C TYR A 155 0.50 1.40 -6.00
N MET A 156 -0.67 1.54 -5.39
CA MET A 156 -1.89 0.86 -5.85
C MET A 156 -2.33 1.34 -7.23
N VAL A 157 -2.20 2.65 -7.50
CA VAL A 157 -2.51 3.25 -8.81
C VAL A 157 -1.55 2.74 -9.89
N ASP A 158 -0.25 2.84 -9.66
CA ASP A 158 0.79 2.47 -10.63
C ASP A 158 0.82 0.95 -10.87
N THR A 159 0.82 0.18 -9.79
CA THR A 159 0.97 -1.28 -9.84
C THR A 159 -0.25 -1.99 -10.43
N TYR A 160 -1.45 -1.54 -10.08
CA TYR A 160 -2.70 -2.21 -10.45
C TYR A 160 -3.53 -1.45 -11.48
N ASN A 161 -3.04 -0.31 -11.98
CA ASN A 161 -3.76 0.57 -12.90
C ASN A 161 -5.15 0.96 -12.34
N LEU A 162 -5.18 1.36 -11.07
CA LEU A 162 -6.37 1.82 -10.39
C LEU A 162 -6.54 3.34 -10.52
N PRO A 163 -7.75 3.88 -10.43
CA PRO A 163 -7.97 5.33 -10.40
C PRO A 163 -7.42 5.93 -9.09
N TRP A 164 -7.05 7.21 -9.10
CA TRP A 164 -6.63 7.89 -7.89
C TRP A 164 -7.76 7.98 -6.84
N ALA A 165 -7.42 7.68 -5.58
CA ALA A 165 -8.34 7.74 -4.44
C ALA A 165 -8.55 9.18 -3.91
N GLY A 166 -8.12 10.19 -4.64
CA GLY A 166 -8.20 11.63 -4.37
C GLY A 166 -7.56 12.40 -5.51
N ALA A 167 -7.28 13.69 -5.33
CA ALA A 167 -6.56 14.47 -6.32
C ALA A 167 -5.04 14.19 -6.24
N THR A 168 -4.39 13.91 -7.36
CA THR A 168 -2.94 13.58 -7.41
C THR A 168 -2.09 14.63 -6.70
N ARG A 169 -2.37 15.93 -6.90
CA ARG A 169 -1.65 17.02 -6.23
C ARG A 169 -1.67 16.95 -4.70
N VAL A 170 -2.72 16.38 -4.11
CA VAL A 170 -2.83 16.19 -2.65
C VAL A 170 -1.81 15.17 -2.20
N PHE A 171 -1.73 14.02 -2.88
CA PHE A 171 -0.74 12.97 -2.57
C PHE A 171 0.70 13.44 -2.80
N GLN A 172 0.97 14.19 -3.87
CA GLN A 172 2.28 14.81 -4.10
C GLN A 172 2.65 15.77 -2.97
N SER A 173 1.71 16.60 -2.51
CA SER A 173 1.92 17.50 -1.37
C SER A 173 2.22 16.71 -0.09
N TRP A 174 1.44 15.68 0.20
CA TRP A 174 1.60 14.82 1.38
C TRP A 174 2.93 14.08 1.38
N ASN A 175 3.35 13.55 0.23
CA ASN A 175 4.65 12.89 0.09
C ASN A 175 5.84 13.82 0.40
N ARG A 176 5.73 15.11 0.05
CA ARG A 176 6.79 16.10 0.34
C ARG A 176 6.87 16.52 1.80
N ILE A 177 5.72 16.63 2.49
CA ILE A 177 5.70 17.09 3.89
C ILE A 177 5.96 15.97 4.89
N ASP A 178 5.76 14.73 4.49
CA ASP A 178 5.91 13.53 5.33
C ASP A 178 6.76 12.47 4.58
N PRO A 179 8.10 12.64 4.58
CA PRO A 179 9.01 11.68 3.95
C PRO A 179 9.01 10.35 4.70
N PRO A 180 9.45 9.22 4.06
CA PRO A 180 9.50 7.92 4.70
C PRO A 180 10.28 7.93 6.02
N ASP A 181 9.64 7.49 7.09
CA ASP A 181 10.24 7.32 8.40
C ASP A 181 10.76 5.88 8.64
N ASP A 182 11.47 5.65 9.74
CA ASP A 182 12.02 4.33 10.07
C ASP A 182 10.94 3.27 10.26
N ARG A 183 9.74 3.64 10.70
CA ARG A 183 8.60 2.74 10.87
C ARG A 183 8.07 2.28 9.52
N GLU A 184 7.85 3.19 8.59
CA GLU A 184 7.42 2.87 7.23
C GLU A 184 8.47 2.02 6.50
N LEU A 185 9.75 2.41 6.56
CA LEU A 185 10.86 1.67 5.97
C LEU A 185 10.99 0.24 6.56
N THR A 186 10.80 0.09 7.86
CA THR A 186 10.83 -1.22 8.52
C THR A 186 9.67 -2.10 8.10
N ARG A 187 8.44 -1.53 8.08
CA ARG A 187 7.25 -2.22 7.59
C ARG A 187 7.42 -2.64 6.13
N HIS A 188 7.91 -1.74 5.28
CA HIS A 188 8.17 -2.00 3.86
C HIS A 188 9.11 -3.20 3.66
N ARG A 189 10.27 -3.23 4.36
CA ARG A 189 11.22 -4.36 4.28
C ARG A 189 10.58 -5.68 4.70
N ARG A 190 9.85 -5.70 5.82
CA ARG A 190 9.16 -6.92 6.28
C ARG A 190 8.12 -7.41 5.29
N ILE A 191 7.37 -6.51 4.67
CA ILE A 191 6.41 -6.89 3.62
C ILE A 191 7.14 -7.48 2.41
N ALA A 192 8.24 -6.88 1.97
CA ALA A 192 9.04 -7.41 0.86
C ALA A 192 9.55 -8.84 1.14
N GLU A 193 9.98 -9.12 2.38
CA GLU A 193 10.38 -10.47 2.81
C GLU A 193 9.22 -11.47 2.77
N ILE A 194 8.02 -11.07 3.24
CA ILE A 194 6.83 -11.92 3.31
C ILE A 194 6.20 -12.12 1.92
N GLN A 195 5.99 -11.02 1.18
CA GLN A 195 5.21 -11.01 -0.05
C GLN A 195 6.06 -11.16 -1.32
N GLY A 196 7.34 -10.78 -1.26
CA GLY A 196 8.29 -10.93 -2.36
C GLY A 196 8.28 -9.79 -3.39
N ASN A 197 7.63 -8.67 -3.09
CA ASN A 197 7.64 -7.46 -3.90
C ASN A 197 7.78 -6.21 -3.03
N GLU A 198 8.12 -5.10 -3.64
CA GLU A 198 8.43 -3.84 -2.97
C GLU A 198 7.49 -2.72 -3.42
N ASN A 199 7.28 -1.73 -2.56
CA ASN A 199 6.64 -0.47 -2.94
C ASN A 199 7.73 0.51 -3.42
N PRO A 200 7.84 0.79 -4.73
CA PRO A 200 8.91 1.63 -5.26
C PRO A 200 8.81 3.09 -4.83
N PHE A 201 7.65 3.54 -4.34
CA PHE A 201 7.46 4.90 -3.85
C PHE A 201 7.95 5.10 -2.41
N VAL A 202 8.13 4.02 -1.65
CA VAL A 202 8.81 4.06 -0.35
C VAL A 202 10.32 4.10 -0.53
N GLN A 203 10.86 3.37 -1.51
CA GLN A 203 12.29 3.35 -1.83
C GLN A 203 12.77 4.66 -2.47
N ASP A 204 11.96 5.20 -3.38
CA ASP A 204 12.22 6.45 -4.09
C ASP A 204 10.94 7.31 -4.11
N PRO A 205 10.72 8.12 -3.06
CA PRO A 205 9.55 9.00 -2.97
C PRO A 205 9.45 10.01 -4.10
N GLY A 206 10.57 10.37 -4.74
CA GLY A 206 10.62 11.30 -5.87
C GLY A 206 9.84 10.80 -7.09
N ARG A 207 9.62 9.50 -7.21
CA ARG A 207 8.81 8.90 -8.30
C ARG A 207 7.37 9.42 -8.31
N LEU A 208 6.81 9.73 -7.14
CA LEU A 208 5.42 10.20 -7.03
C LEU A 208 5.22 11.59 -7.69
N GLU A 209 6.26 12.39 -7.78
CA GLU A 209 6.21 13.70 -8.44
C GLU A 209 6.01 13.59 -9.97
N ASN A 210 6.30 12.43 -10.55
CA ASN A 210 6.23 12.18 -11.99
C ASN A 210 4.97 11.43 -12.46
N LEU A 211 4.00 11.22 -11.55
CA LEU A 211 2.72 10.56 -11.85
C LEU A 211 1.61 11.52 -12.25
#